data_2cc2d3289c1e7be925d1d57c54bf37df
#
_entry.id   2cc2d3289c1e7be925d1d57c54bf37df
#
_cell.length_a   1.000
_cell.length_b   1.000
_cell.length_c   1.000
_cell.angle_alpha   90.00
_cell.angle_beta   90.00
_cell.angle_gamma   90.00
#
_symmetry.space_group_name_H-M   'P 1'
#
loop_
_entity.id
_entity.type
_entity.pdbx_description
1 polymer ?
#
loop_
_entity_poly.entity_id
_entity_poly.type
_entity_poly.pdbx_seq_one_letter_code
_entity_poly.pdbx_strand_id
1 'polypeptide(L)'
;MITFQQSKTQSRFLTAPTAGEGQVINRELSLLAFNERVLSLAIDPSVPLLERLRYVCIVSSNLDELFEIRVSGLKAKLKQQPSAVEADGSSAEESFNKIAARAQQLVAQQYDILNDSILPQLAEKDVVLHFLADFNAQRREWAHKYFMEEVLPVLTPIGLEPSHPFPRVLNKSLNFIATLEGEDSYGRSSKLAVLQAPRILSRLTPVPKEVSGHSFGFMMLGSILNNGVGELFPGMTVTGIYQFRVTRNSDLFVDDEEVTDLREALRGELSQRQFGDAVRLEVSDNMPEEVVHRLLTEHRLTEKDCY
;
A
#
# COMPACT_ATOMS: atom_id res chain seq x y z
N MET A 1 -8.49 9.73 39.23
CA MET A 1 -9.81 9.18 38.88
C MET A 1 -10.12 9.69 37.46
N ILE A 2 -9.65 9.01 36.43
CA ILE A 2 -9.88 9.42 35.03
C ILE A 2 -10.94 8.47 34.49
N THR A 3 -12.11 9.03 34.24
CA THR A 3 -13.30 8.32 33.77
C THR A 3 -13.12 8.08 32.26
N PHE A 4 -12.86 6.85 31.86
CA PHE A 4 -12.92 6.47 30.45
C PHE A 4 -14.38 6.49 30.00
N GLN A 5 -14.74 7.47 29.17
CA GLN A 5 -15.96 7.41 28.37
C GLN A 5 -15.79 6.27 27.34
N GLN A 6 -16.55 5.21 27.51
CA GLN A 6 -16.74 4.20 26.49
C GLN A 6 -17.39 4.86 25.26
N SER A 7 -16.58 5.15 24.26
CA SER A 7 -17.07 5.45 22.92
C SER A 7 -17.77 4.19 22.39
N LYS A 8 -19.10 4.23 22.34
CA LYS A 8 -19.89 3.22 21.64
C LYS A 8 -19.61 3.35 20.14
N THR A 9 -18.61 2.64 19.67
CA THR A 9 -18.45 2.38 18.24
C THR A 9 -19.57 1.42 17.85
N GLN A 10 -20.76 1.97 17.58
CA GLN A 10 -21.80 1.23 16.87
C GLN A 10 -21.28 0.96 15.47
N SER A 11 -20.98 -0.30 15.19
CA SER A 11 -20.61 -0.78 13.86
C SER A 11 -21.72 -0.37 12.88
N ARG A 12 -21.50 0.70 12.15
CA ARG A 12 -22.27 1.03 10.95
C ARG A 12 -21.76 0.14 9.81
N PHE A 13 -22.02 -1.15 9.90
CA PHE A 13 -22.00 -1.95 8.69
C PHE A 13 -23.12 -1.41 7.79
N LEU A 14 -22.71 -0.84 6.66
CA LEU A 14 -23.67 -0.45 5.63
C LEU A 14 -24.44 -1.72 5.25
N THR A 15 -25.73 -1.76 5.57
CA THR A 15 -26.63 -2.82 5.10
C THR A 15 -26.52 -2.86 3.58
N ALA A 16 -26.11 -3.99 3.04
CA ALA A 16 -26.16 -4.22 1.60
C ALA A 16 -27.57 -3.87 1.10
N PRO A 17 -27.71 -3.13 0.00
CA PRO A 17 -29.04 -2.89 -0.56
C PRO A 17 -29.67 -4.25 -0.85
N THR A 18 -30.83 -4.53 -0.27
CA THR A 18 -31.63 -5.70 -0.59
C THR A 18 -32.10 -5.53 -2.03
N ALA A 19 -31.50 -6.28 -2.94
CA ALA A 19 -31.97 -6.31 -4.32
C ALA A 19 -33.38 -6.84 -4.39
N GLY A 20 -34.30 -6.10 -5.02
CA GLY A 20 -35.59 -6.62 -5.39
C GLY A 20 -35.48 -7.76 -6.41
N GLU A 21 -36.50 -8.60 -6.52
CA GLU A 21 -36.54 -9.68 -7.52
C GLU A 21 -36.25 -9.12 -8.92
N GLY A 22 -35.19 -9.61 -9.58
CA GLY A 22 -34.81 -9.24 -10.94
C GLY A 22 -33.74 -8.14 -11.06
N GLN A 23 -33.18 -7.59 -9.96
CA GLN A 23 -32.07 -6.64 -10.03
C GLN A 23 -30.73 -7.37 -10.08
N VAL A 24 -29.92 -7.01 -11.07
CA VAL A 24 -28.52 -7.46 -11.18
C VAL A 24 -27.67 -6.67 -10.18
N ILE A 25 -26.93 -7.39 -9.35
CA ILE A 25 -26.00 -6.79 -8.38
C ILE A 25 -24.67 -6.51 -9.08
N ASN A 26 -24.13 -5.31 -8.89
CA ASN A 26 -22.79 -4.99 -9.34
C ASN A 26 -21.76 -5.93 -8.68
N ARG A 27 -20.99 -6.62 -9.51
CA ARG A 27 -20.08 -7.67 -9.07
C ARG A 27 -18.96 -7.13 -8.18
N GLU A 28 -18.39 -6.01 -8.54
CA GLU A 28 -17.25 -5.37 -7.84
C GLU A 28 -17.72 -4.85 -6.47
N LEU A 29 -18.89 -4.24 -6.39
CA LEU A 29 -19.49 -3.82 -5.12
C LEU A 29 -19.86 -5.04 -4.24
N SER A 30 -20.27 -6.15 -4.84
CA SER A 30 -20.50 -7.40 -4.11
C SER A 30 -19.21 -7.99 -3.53
N LEU A 31 -18.09 -7.91 -4.25
CA LEU A 31 -16.78 -8.32 -3.75
C LEU A 31 -16.31 -7.43 -2.59
N LEU A 32 -16.54 -6.12 -2.64
CA LEU A 32 -16.26 -5.23 -1.51
C LEU A 32 -17.12 -5.59 -0.30
N ALA A 33 -18.42 -5.85 -0.49
CA ALA A 33 -19.30 -6.30 0.59
C ALA A 33 -18.87 -7.66 1.18
N PHE A 34 -18.30 -8.54 0.37
CA PHE A 34 -17.67 -9.77 0.87
C PHE A 34 -16.45 -9.45 1.75
N ASN A 35 -15.58 -8.54 1.32
CA ASN A 35 -14.41 -8.14 2.09
C ASN A 35 -14.79 -7.45 3.41
N GLU A 36 -15.86 -6.67 3.47
CA GLU A 36 -16.40 -6.13 4.73
C GLU A 36 -16.79 -7.25 5.70
N ARG A 37 -17.41 -8.34 5.22
CA ARG A 37 -17.71 -9.51 6.06
C ARG A 37 -16.45 -10.24 6.52
N VAL A 38 -15.41 -10.33 5.67
CA VAL A 38 -14.09 -10.87 6.08
C VAL A 38 -13.49 -9.99 7.16
N LEU A 39 -13.53 -8.66 6.98
CA LEU A 39 -13.00 -7.71 7.96
C LEU A 39 -13.77 -7.78 9.30
N SER A 40 -15.06 -8.10 9.29
CA SER A 40 -15.85 -8.24 10.52
C SER A 40 -15.32 -9.35 11.45
N LEU A 41 -14.68 -10.38 10.90
CA LEU A 41 -14.02 -11.44 11.69
C LEU A 41 -12.78 -10.91 12.44
N ALA A 42 -12.18 -9.83 11.97
CA ALA A 42 -11.06 -9.19 12.67
C ALA A 42 -11.50 -8.43 13.93
N ILE A 43 -12.80 -8.12 14.07
CA ILE A 43 -13.36 -7.42 15.24
C ILE A 43 -13.91 -8.41 16.25
N ASP A 44 -14.30 -9.61 15.83
CA ASP A 44 -14.93 -10.61 16.68
C ASP A 44 -13.99 -11.11 17.79
N PRO A 45 -14.29 -10.85 19.07
CA PRO A 45 -13.43 -11.27 20.19
C PRO A 45 -13.41 -12.78 20.40
N SER A 46 -14.32 -13.54 19.82
CA SER A 46 -14.32 -15.01 19.85
C SER A 46 -13.26 -15.62 18.94
N VAL A 47 -12.72 -14.83 17.98
CA VAL A 47 -11.66 -15.24 17.07
C VAL A 47 -10.29 -15.00 17.73
N PRO A 48 -9.35 -15.98 17.69
CA PRO A 48 -8.02 -15.80 18.23
C PRO A 48 -7.28 -14.59 17.63
N LEU A 49 -6.53 -13.85 18.45
CA LEU A 49 -5.95 -12.54 18.07
C LEU A 49 -5.09 -12.59 16.80
N LEU A 50 -4.25 -13.62 16.62
CA LEU A 50 -3.43 -13.77 15.41
C LEU A 50 -4.26 -14.11 14.17
N GLU A 51 -5.39 -14.81 14.33
CA GLU A 51 -6.33 -15.04 13.22
C GLU A 51 -7.06 -13.74 12.86
N ARG A 52 -7.39 -12.90 13.85
CA ARG A 52 -7.94 -11.56 13.60
C ARG A 52 -6.98 -10.71 12.76
N LEU A 53 -5.69 -10.70 13.10
CA LEU A 53 -4.64 -10.06 12.30
C LEU A 53 -4.58 -10.65 10.88
N ARG A 54 -4.73 -11.98 10.76
CA ARG A 54 -4.73 -12.66 9.48
C ARG A 54 -5.90 -12.23 8.60
N TYR A 55 -7.10 -12.01 9.15
CA TYR A 55 -8.24 -11.49 8.39
C TYR A 55 -7.98 -10.07 7.85
N VAL A 56 -7.31 -9.21 8.62
CA VAL A 56 -6.85 -7.90 8.13
C VAL A 56 -5.94 -8.07 6.91
N CYS A 57 -4.97 -8.97 6.95
CA CYS A 57 -4.07 -9.26 5.83
C CYS A 57 -4.80 -9.86 4.61
N ILE A 58 -5.80 -10.71 4.84
CA ILE A 58 -6.63 -11.29 3.77
C ILE A 58 -7.39 -10.19 3.03
N VAL A 59 -7.97 -9.22 3.74
CA VAL A 59 -8.66 -8.07 3.12
C VAL A 59 -7.71 -7.28 2.23
N SER A 60 -6.46 -7.04 2.68
CA SER A 60 -5.44 -6.37 1.84
C SER A 60 -5.16 -7.14 0.55
N SER A 61 -4.98 -8.47 0.65
CA SER A 61 -4.73 -9.31 -0.53
C SER A 61 -5.91 -9.33 -1.50
N ASN A 62 -7.13 -9.39 -0.97
CA ASN A 62 -8.35 -9.37 -1.78
C ASN A 62 -8.55 -8.01 -2.47
N LEU A 63 -8.21 -6.90 -1.79
CA LEU A 63 -8.22 -5.57 -2.41
C LEU A 63 -7.17 -5.46 -3.51
N ASP A 64 -5.97 -5.99 -3.29
CA ASP A 64 -4.94 -6.03 -4.33
C ASP A 64 -5.46 -6.72 -5.59
N GLU A 65 -6.07 -7.89 -5.47
CA GLU A 65 -6.65 -8.64 -6.60
C GLU A 65 -7.81 -7.88 -7.26
N LEU A 66 -8.68 -7.25 -6.46
CA LEU A 66 -9.78 -6.43 -6.98
C LEU A 66 -9.24 -5.30 -7.87
N PHE A 67 -8.22 -4.58 -7.42
CA PHE A 67 -7.64 -3.48 -8.19
C PHE A 67 -6.85 -3.98 -9.39
N GLU A 68 -6.04 -5.01 -9.24
CA GLU A 68 -5.20 -5.58 -10.30
C GLU A 68 -5.99 -6.07 -11.51
N ILE A 69 -7.17 -6.66 -11.27
CA ILE A 69 -7.94 -7.35 -12.31
C ILE A 69 -9.24 -6.61 -12.62
N ARG A 70 -10.06 -6.34 -11.60
CA ARG A 70 -11.43 -5.83 -11.82
C ARG A 70 -11.47 -4.34 -12.09
N VAL A 71 -10.85 -3.57 -11.21
CA VAL A 71 -10.81 -2.10 -11.37
C VAL A 71 -9.97 -1.73 -12.58
N SER A 72 -8.90 -2.46 -12.87
CA SER A 72 -8.11 -2.26 -14.09
C SER A 72 -8.94 -2.44 -15.37
N GLY A 73 -9.75 -3.51 -15.45
CA GLY A 73 -10.67 -3.73 -16.56
C GLY A 73 -11.73 -2.63 -16.68
N LEU A 74 -12.28 -2.17 -15.55
CA LEU A 74 -13.23 -1.06 -15.54
C LEU A 74 -12.58 0.26 -16.02
N LYS A 75 -11.34 0.54 -15.60
CA LYS A 75 -10.57 1.71 -16.08
C LYS A 75 -10.25 1.63 -17.58
N ALA A 76 -9.99 0.44 -18.11
CA ALA A 76 -9.82 0.24 -19.54
C ALA A 76 -11.12 0.53 -20.31
N LYS A 77 -12.27 0.05 -19.81
CA LYS A 77 -13.58 0.39 -20.39
C LYS A 77 -13.87 1.89 -20.37
N LEU A 78 -13.56 2.58 -19.25
CA LEU A 78 -13.73 4.04 -19.15
C LEU A 78 -12.91 4.81 -20.18
N LYS A 79 -11.71 4.34 -20.53
CA LYS A 79 -10.88 4.95 -21.58
C LYS A 79 -11.46 4.74 -22.98
N GLN A 80 -12.05 3.57 -23.24
CA GLN A 80 -12.55 3.19 -24.57
C GLN A 80 -14.00 3.62 -24.80
N GLN A 81 -14.87 3.42 -23.82
CA GLN A 81 -16.32 3.66 -23.91
C GLN A 81 -16.86 4.25 -22.60
N PRO A 82 -16.68 5.56 -22.35
CA PRO A 82 -17.08 6.18 -21.07
C PRO A 82 -18.57 6.07 -20.74
N SER A 83 -19.41 6.00 -21.77
CA SER A 83 -20.89 5.90 -21.66
C SER A 83 -21.41 4.47 -21.68
N ALA A 84 -20.55 3.44 -21.65
CA ALA A 84 -21.00 2.05 -21.60
C ALA A 84 -21.83 1.82 -20.34
N VAL A 85 -22.98 1.18 -20.53
CA VAL A 85 -23.90 0.80 -19.42
C VAL A 85 -23.55 -0.61 -18.99
N GLU A 86 -23.33 -0.78 -17.68
CA GLU A 86 -23.08 -2.08 -17.06
C GLU A 86 -24.40 -2.89 -16.92
N ALA A 87 -24.27 -4.18 -16.59
CA ALA A 87 -25.43 -5.06 -16.50
C ALA A 87 -26.44 -4.65 -15.41
N ASP A 88 -26.02 -3.87 -14.41
CA ASP A 88 -26.84 -3.32 -13.35
C ASP A 88 -27.53 -1.99 -13.71
N GLY A 89 -27.33 -1.52 -14.96
CA GLY A 89 -27.88 -0.26 -15.46
C GLY A 89 -27.05 0.98 -15.10
N SER A 90 -25.96 0.86 -14.35
CA SER A 90 -25.06 1.97 -14.01
C SER A 90 -24.09 2.25 -15.15
N SER A 91 -23.59 3.49 -15.26
CA SER A 91 -22.47 3.77 -16.15
C SER A 91 -21.15 3.24 -15.55
N ALA A 92 -20.16 3.01 -16.41
CA ALA A 92 -18.82 2.61 -15.96
C ALA A 92 -18.20 3.65 -15.00
N GLU A 93 -18.48 4.94 -15.22
CA GLU A 93 -18.01 6.02 -14.35
C GLU A 93 -18.70 6.00 -12.97
N GLU A 94 -20.02 5.82 -12.94
CA GLU A 94 -20.77 5.69 -11.67
C GLU A 94 -20.30 4.48 -10.88
N SER A 95 -20.10 3.34 -11.54
CA SER A 95 -19.58 2.12 -10.94
C SER A 95 -18.18 2.35 -10.34
N PHE A 96 -17.28 2.97 -11.10
CA PHE A 96 -15.93 3.29 -10.61
C PHE A 96 -15.96 4.21 -9.39
N ASN A 97 -16.76 5.28 -9.41
CA ASN A 97 -16.88 6.20 -8.29
C ASN A 97 -17.42 5.51 -7.01
N LYS A 98 -18.42 4.65 -7.14
CA LYS A 98 -18.96 3.87 -6.02
C LYS A 98 -17.93 2.87 -5.45
N ILE A 99 -17.19 2.19 -6.34
CA ILE A 99 -16.16 1.23 -5.96
C ILE A 99 -15.02 1.96 -5.23
N ALA A 100 -14.50 3.06 -5.78
CA ALA A 100 -13.43 3.83 -5.18
C ALA A 100 -13.81 4.33 -3.76
N ALA A 101 -14.97 4.97 -3.62
CA ALA A 101 -15.45 5.46 -2.33
C ALA A 101 -15.60 4.35 -1.29
N ARG A 102 -16.16 3.20 -1.69
CA ARG A 102 -16.36 2.06 -0.77
C ARG A 102 -15.05 1.38 -0.41
N ALA A 103 -14.11 1.26 -1.35
CA ALA A 103 -12.78 0.73 -1.09
C ALA A 103 -12.00 1.63 -0.12
N GLN A 104 -12.05 2.97 -0.27
CA GLN A 104 -11.44 3.91 0.68
C GLN A 104 -12.01 3.75 2.09
N GLN A 105 -13.33 3.61 2.22
CA GLN A 105 -13.97 3.35 3.52
C GLN A 105 -13.50 2.02 4.14
N LEU A 106 -13.41 0.96 3.34
CA LEU A 106 -12.95 -0.35 3.80
C LEU A 106 -11.49 -0.30 4.26
N VAL A 107 -10.62 0.39 3.53
CA VAL A 107 -9.22 0.59 3.90
C VAL A 107 -9.10 1.38 5.22
N ALA A 108 -9.85 2.48 5.37
CA ALA A 108 -9.87 3.23 6.62
C ALA A 108 -10.27 2.36 7.82
N GLN A 109 -11.37 1.62 7.70
CA GLN A 109 -11.83 0.68 8.74
C GLN A 109 -10.80 -0.41 9.05
N GLN A 110 -10.10 -0.91 8.04
CA GLN A 110 -9.06 -1.92 8.20
C GLN A 110 -7.89 -1.40 9.04
N TYR A 111 -7.44 -0.17 8.79
CA TYR A 111 -6.37 0.46 9.57
C TYR A 111 -6.81 0.85 10.97
N ASP A 112 -8.06 1.32 11.17
CA ASP A 112 -8.62 1.58 12.50
C ASP A 112 -8.62 0.30 13.34
N ILE A 113 -9.07 -0.82 12.78
CA ILE A 113 -9.07 -2.12 13.48
C ILE A 113 -7.64 -2.57 13.80
N LEU A 114 -6.71 -2.43 12.86
CA LEU A 114 -5.31 -2.80 13.07
C LEU A 114 -4.69 -1.97 14.20
N ASN A 115 -4.79 -0.64 14.09
CA ASN A 115 -4.08 0.30 14.96
C ASN A 115 -4.72 0.42 16.34
N ASP A 116 -6.06 0.49 16.41
CA ASP A 116 -6.77 0.79 17.65
C ASP A 116 -7.18 -0.47 18.43
N SER A 117 -7.18 -1.63 17.78
CA SER A 117 -7.62 -2.88 18.40
C SER A 117 -6.54 -3.96 18.41
N ILE A 118 -6.01 -4.35 17.24
CA ILE A 118 -5.15 -5.52 17.13
C ILE A 118 -3.75 -5.26 17.69
N LEU A 119 -3.08 -4.18 17.27
CA LEU A 119 -1.73 -3.86 17.73
C LEU A 119 -1.65 -3.64 19.26
N PRO A 120 -2.59 -2.93 19.92
CA PRO A 120 -2.59 -2.82 21.38
C PRO A 120 -2.76 -4.17 22.09
N GLN A 121 -3.67 -5.04 21.60
CA GLN A 121 -3.87 -6.36 22.18
C GLN A 121 -2.67 -7.30 21.97
N LEU A 122 -1.92 -7.14 20.87
CA LEU A 122 -0.65 -7.85 20.66
C LEU A 122 0.40 -7.38 21.67
N ALA A 123 0.48 -6.08 21.93
CA ALA A 123 1.40 -5.52 22.92
C ALA A 123 1.13 -6.05 24.33
N GLU A 124 -0.14 -6.24 24.73
CA GLU A 124 -0.53 -6.90 25.98
C GLU A 124 -0.04 -8.35 26.07
N LYS A 125 0.23 -9.00 24.94
CA LYS A 125 0.78 -10.35 24.84
C LYS A 125 2.31 -10.36 24.62
N ASP A 126 2.97 -9.23 24.88
CA ASP A 126 4.42 -9.04 24.71
C ASP A 126 4.91 -9.22 23.26
N VAL A 127 4.01 -8.98 22.29
CA VAL A 127 4.29 -8.91 20.84
C VAL A 127 4.19 -7.45 20.41
N VAL A 128 5.34 -6.81 20.18
CA VAL A 128 5.39 -5.36 19.94
C VAL A 128 6.01 -5.03 18.59
N LEU A 129 5.33 -4.19 17.84
CA LEU A 129 5.83 -3.58 16.62
C LEU A 129 6.33 -2.17 16.93
N HIS A 130 7.64 -1.97 16.83
CA HIS A 130 8.26 -0.66 17.07
C HIS A 130 8.23 0.20 15.81
N PHE A 131 7.58 1.33 15.91
CA PHE A 131 7.63 2.39 14.91
C PHE A 131 8.73 3.40 15.25
N LEU A 132 9.15 4.21 14.28
CA LEU A 132 10.23 5.19 14.47
C LEU A 132 9.99 6.14 15.66
N ALA A 133 8.74 6.52 15.91
CA ALA A 133 8.36 7.37 17.05
C ALA A 133 8.69 6.72 18.40
N ASP A 134 8.71 5.37 18.46
CA ASP A 134 8.98 4.61 19.68
C ASP A 134 10.47 4.34 19.91
N PHE A 135 11.36 4.83 19.02
CA PHE A 135 12.78 4.52 19.10
C PHE A 135 13.45 5.35 20.18
N ASN A 136 13.86 4.69 21.27
CA ASN A 136 14.83 5.19 22.24
C ASN A 136 16.26 5.12 21.65
N ALA A 137 17.26 5.60 22.41
CA ALA A 137 18.66 5.61 21.96
C ALA A 137 19.17 4.22 21.52
N GLN A 138 18.87 3.18 22.29
CA GLN A 138 19.31 1.80 22.03
C GLN A 138 18.65 1.23 20.75
N ARG A 139 17.36 1.49 20.55
CA ARG A 139 16.65 1.07 19.32
C ARG A 139 17.15 1.81 18.11
N ARG A 140 17.48 3.12 18.23
CA ARG A 140 18.06 3.92 17.14
C ARG A 140 19.44 3.39 16.75
N GLU A 141 20.29 3.10 17.71
CA GLU A 141 21.63 2.55 17.49
C GLU A 141 21.56 1.18 16.80
N TRP A 142 20.69 0.29 17.29
CA TRP A 142 20.49 -1.02 16.70
C TRP A 142 19.93 -0.91 15.27
N ALA A 143 18.93 -0.08 15.05
CA ALA A 143 18.34 0.15 13.73
C ALA A 143 19.33 0.76 12.76
N HIS A 144 20.19 1.69 13.21
CA HIS A 144 21.28 2.28 12.41
C HIS A 144 22.30 1.21 12.02
N LYS A 145 22.75 0.39 12.97
CA LYS A 145 23.67 -0.71 12.69
C LYS A 145 23.09 -1.67 11.66
N TYR A 146 21.86 -2.11 11.87
CA TYR A 146 21.15 -2.99 10.92
C TYR A 146 21.03 -2.33 9.53
N PHE A 147 20.72 -1.02 9.49
CA PHE A 147 20.68 -0.27 8.25
C PHE A 147 22.01 -0.30 7.50
N MET A 148 23.11 -0.04 8.19
CA MET A 148 24.45 0.00 7.59
C MET A 148 24.91 -1.37 7.09
N GLU A 149 24.62 -2.43 7.82
CA GLU A 149 25.09 -3.79 7.52
C GLU A 149 24.22 -4.52 6.49
N GLU A 150 22.90 -4.37 6.56
CA GLU A 150 21.95 -5.18 5.79
C GLU A 150 21.19 -4.39 4.73
N VAL A 151 20.85 -3.12 5.00
CA VAL A 151 19.97 -2.34 4.14
C VAL A 151 20.74 -1.49 3.14
N LEU A 152 21.71 -0.71 3.60
CA LEU A 152 22.51 0.19 2.78
C LEU A 152 23.19 -0.51 1.59
N PRO A 153 23.81 -1.70 1.74
CA PRO A 153 24.53 -2.35 0.62
C PRO A 153 23.63 -2.76 -0.54
N VAL A 154 22.32 -2.89 -0.33
CA VAL A 154 21.36 -3.37 -1.34
C VAL A 154 20.38 -2.29 -1.82
N LEU A 155 20.49 -1.06 -1.27
CA LEU A 155 19.66 0.08 -1.68
C LEU A 155 20.42 0.98 -2.65
N THR A 156 19.74 1.38 -3.73
CA THR A 156 20.24 2.37 -4.68
C THR A 156 19.23 3.50 -4.79
N PRO A 157 19.54 4.70 -4.28
CA PRO A 157 18.68 5.85 -4.47
C PRO A 157 18.74 6.34 -5.92
N ILE A 158 17.58 6.72 -6.47
CA ILE A 158 17.46 7.28 -7.81
C ILE A 158 16.96 8.72 -7.66
N GLY A 159 17.82 9.69 -7.89
CA GLY A 159 17.46 11.11 -7.91
C GLY A 159 16.47 11.41 -9.03
N LEU A 160 15.44 12.19 -8.73
CA LEU A 160 14.44 12.60 -9.70
C LEU A 160 14.85 13.96 -10.32
N GLU A 161 15.31 13.93 -11.54
CA GLU A 161 15.63 15.12 -12.32
C GLU A 161 14.53 15.38 -13.37
N PRO A 162 14.18 16.63 -13.66
CA PRO A 162 13.15 16.94 -14.66
C PRO A 162 13.43 16.40 -16.07
N SER A 163 14.72 16.17 -16.38
CA SER A 163 15.19 15.67 -17.68
C SER A 163 15.11 14.16 -17.84
N HIS A 164 14.88 13.42 -16.74
CA HIS A 164 14.84 11.97 -16.75
C HIS A 164 13.43 11.46 -16.46
N PRO A 165 13.02 10.36 -17.12
CA PRO A 165 11.73 9.74 -16.81
C PRO A 165 11.71 9.20 -15.37
N PHE A 166 10.53 9.21 -14.76
CA PHE A 166 10.33 8.60 -13.45
C PHE A 166 10.72 7.11 -13.46
N PRO A 167 11.45 6.62 -12.43
CA PRO A 167 11.88 5.24 -12.38
C PRO A 167 10.69 4.28 -12.36
N ARG A 168 10.80 3.20 -13.13
CA ARG A 168 9.76 2.17 -13.15
C ARG A 168 9.74 1.41 -11.82
N VAL A 169 8.67 1.57 -11.06
CA VAL A 169 8.42 0.81 -9.85
C VAL A 169 7.63 -0.46 -10.16
N LEU A 170 8.01 -1.56 -9.54
CA LEU A 170 7.37 -2.86 -9.72
C LEU A 170 5.97 -2.90 -9.10
N ASN A 171 5.09 -3.71 -9.67
CA ASN A 171 3.75 -3.94 -9.13
C ASN A 171 3.81 -4.39 -7.66
N LYS A 172 3.07 -3.71 -6.80
CA LYS A 172 2.93 -3.97 -5.34
C LYS A 172 4.26 -3.98 -4.57
N SER A 173 5.35 -3.42 -5.15
CA SER A 173 6.60 -3.26 -4.41
C SER A 173 6.51 -2.12 -3.41
N LEU A 174 7.25 -2.25 -2.30
CA LEU A 174 7.45 -1.14 -1.37
C LEU A 174 8.49 -0.20 -1.93
N ASN A 175 8.12 1.06 -2.02
CA ASN A 175 9.01 2.13 -2.44
C ASN A 175 8.95 3.26 -1.43
N PHE A 176 9.98 4.09 -1.46
CA PHE A 176 10.05 5.30 -0.67
C PHE A 176 10.39 6.46 -1.59
N ILE A 177 9.89 7.63 -1.25
CA ILE A 177 10.31 8.89 -1.85
C ILE A 177 10.90 9.77 -0.76
N ALA A 178 12.13 10.21 -0.96
CA ALA A 178 12.84 11.11 -0.07
C ALA A 178 12.76 12.53 -0.60
N THR A 179 12.48 13.50 0.27
CA THR A 179 12.60 14.92 0.01
C THR A 179 13.99 15.39 0.48
N LEU A 180 14.68 16.14 -0.37
CA LEU A 180 16.08 16.50 -0.20
C LEU A 180 16.29 18.00 -0.33
N GLU A 181 17.23 18.53 0.44
CA GLU A 181 17.74 19.91 0.35
C GLU A 181 19.25 19.92 0.26
N GLY A 182 19.80 20.92 -0.43
CA GLY A 182 21.24 21.07 -0.65
C GLY A 182 21.72 20.50 -1.98
N GLU A 183 23.03 20.29 -2.06
CA GLU A 183 23.70 19.75 -3.24
C GLU A 183 24.49 18.50 -2.85
N ASP A 184 24.51 17.52 -3.73
CA ASP A 184 25.35 16.34 -3.55
C ASP A 184 26.85 16.67 -3.72
N SER A 185 27.72 15.69 -3.48
CA SER A 185 29.18 15.85 -3.61
C SER A 185 29.65 16.25 -5.02
N TYR A 186 28.75 16.23 -6.00
CA TYR A 186 29.02 16.63 -7.39
C TYR A 186 28.33 17.95 -7.78
N GLY A 187 27.73 18.67 -6.82
CA GLY A 187 27.03 19.94 -7.06
C GLY A 187 25.67 19.80 -7.74
N ARG A 188 25.04 18.60 -7.67
CA ARG A 188 23.71 18.39 -8.23
C ARG A 188 22.66 18.61 -7.16
N SER A 189 21.62 19.37 -7.48
CA SER A 189 20.47 19.61 -6.60
C SER A 189 19.29 18.77 -7.05
N SER A 190 19.07 17.61 -6.45
CA SER A 190 17.85 16.83 -6.64
C SER A 190 16.95 17.00 -5.43
N LYS A 191 15.73 17.52 -5.64
CA LYS A 191 14.77 17.76 -4.56
C LYS A 191 14.09 16.48 -4.08
N LEU A 192 14.04 15.45 -4.92
CA LEU A 192 13.39 14.19 -4.67
C LEU A 192 14.26 13.03 -5.11
N ALA A 193 14.21 11.94 -4.37
CA ALA A 193 14.80 10.66 -4.76
C ALA A 193 13.85 9.50 -4.46
N VAL A 194 13.84 8.51 -5.34
CA VAL A 194 13.08 7.25 -5.14
C VAL A 194 14.00 6.15 -4.68
N LEU A 195 13.59 5.42 -3.65
CA LEU A 195 14.25 4.23 -3.16
C LEU A 195 13.30 3.04 -3.33
N GLN A 196 13.74 2.03 -4.06
CA GLN A 196 12.98 0.79 -4.23
C GLN A 196 13.50 -0.23 -3.22
N ALA A 197 12.65 -0.66 -2.28
CA ALA A 197 13.03 -1.67 -1.31
C ALA A 197 13.19 -3.04 -2.00
N PRO A 198 14.40 -3.63 -2.04
CA PRO A 198 14.58 -4.96 -2.61
C PRO A 198 13.73 -6.01 -1.89
N ARG A 199 13.24 -7.00 -2.63
CA ARG A 199 12.43 -8.08 -2.06
C ARG A 199 13.21 -8.99 -1.10
N ILE A 200 14.53 -8.95 -1.14
CA ILE A 200 15.40 -9.71 -0.24
C ILE A 200 15.33 -9.18 1.19
N LEU A 201 15.01 -7.89 1.37
CA LEU A 201 14.86 -7.29 2.69
C LEU A 201 13.52 -7.69 3.31
N SER A 202 13.58 -8.19 4.55
CA SER A 202 12.38 -8.47 5.33
C SER A 202 11.61 -7.19 5.64
N ARG A 203 10.28 -7.24 5.54
CA ARG A 203 9.39 -6.12 5.91
C ARG A 203 9.31 -5.92 7.41
N LEU A 204 9.40 -7.03 8.15
CA LEU A 204 9.43 -7.09 9.61
C LEU A 204 10.75 -7.72 10.03
N THR A 205 11.54 -7.01 10.81
CA THR A 205 12.83 -7.48 11.33
C THR A 205 12.67 -7.77 12.81
N PRO A 206 12.91 -9.01 13.27
CA PRO A 206 12.92 -9.32 14.69
C PRO A 206 14.03 -8.56 15.41
N VAL A 207 13.70 -8.01 16.57
CA VAL A 207 14.61 -7.21 17.40
C VAL A 207 14.98 -7.99 18.64
N PRO A 208 16.26 -8.08 19.02
CA PRO A 208 16.68 -8.74 20.24
C PRO A 208 15.94 -8.20 21.47
N LYS A 209 15.64 -9.10 22.43
CA LYS A 209 14.88 -8.72 23.64
C LYS A 209 15.54 -7.58 24.43
N GLU A 210 16.86 -7.56 24.46
CA GLU A 210 17.66 -6.55 25.16
C GLU A 210 17.45 -5.14 24.56
N VAL A 211 17.18 -5.06 23.26
CA VAL A 211 16.92 -3.81 22.53
C VAL A 211 15.43 -3.47 22.52
N SER A 212 14.60 -4.48 22.25
CA SER A 212 13.15 -4.32 22.21
C SER A 212 12.55 -4.02 23.58
N GLY A 213 13.05 -4.65 24.64
CA GLY A 213 12.40 -4.71 25.96
C GLY A 213 11.25 -5.72 26.04
N HIS A 214 10.95 -6.42 24.95
CA HIS A 214 9.83 -7.36 24.81
C HIS A 214 10.30 -8.70 24.28
N SER A 215 9.58 -9.79 24.59
CA SER A 215 9.94 -11.13 24.17
C SER A 215 9.82 -11.31 22.64
N PHE A 216 8.88 -10.62 22.03
CA PHE A 216 8.63 -10.65 20.60
C PHE A 216 8.55 -9.22 20.05
N GLY A 217 9.72 -8.58 19.92
CA GLY A 217 9.83 -7.22 19.33
C GLY A 217 10.15 -7.29 17.85
N PHE A 218 9.54 -6.41 17.07
CA PHE A 218 9.79 -6.29 15.66
C PHE A 218 9.93 -4.82 15.26
N MET A 219 10.71 -4.55 14.22
CA MET A 219 10.79 -3.24 13.57
C MET A 219 10.36 -3.36 12.10
N MET A 220 9.61 -2.36 11.63
CA MET A 220 9.30 -2.23 10.21
C MET A 220 10.52 -1.78 9.44
N LEU A 221 10.72 -2.33 8.23
CA LEU A 221 11.79 -1.88 7.33
C LEU A 221 11.70 -0.36 7.08
N GLY A 222 10.51 0.20 6.95
CA GLY A 222 10.30 1.64 6.79
C GLY A 222 10.84 2.47 7.95
N SER A 223 10.70 2.00 9.20
CA SER A 223 11.25 2.68 10.39
C SER A 223 12.78 2.60 10.45
N ILE A 224 13.34 1.44 10.10
CA ILE A 224 14.79 1.24 10.02
C ILE A 224 15.39 2.16 8.94
N LEU A 225 14.76 2.19 7.77
CA LEU A 225 15.20 3.00 6.64
C LEU A 225 15.13 4.49 6.97
N ASN A 226 14.03 4.94 7.56
CA ASN A 226 13.87 6.33 7.99
C ASN A 226 14.97 6.74 9.00
N ASN A 227 15.35 5.84 9.91
CA ASN A 227 16.41 6.10 10.89
C ASN A 227 17.81 6.25 10.27
N GLY A 228 18.07 5.59 9.13
CA GLY A 228 19.41 5.57 8.49
C GLY A 228 19.51 6.29 7.15
N VAL A 229 18.41 6.81 6.61
CA VAL A 229 18.31 7.32 5.24
C VAL A 229 19.33 8.43 4.90
N GLY A 230 19.76 9.22 5.89
CA GLY A 230 20.76 10.26 5.70
C GLY A 230 22.09 9.75 5.14
N GLU A 231 22.46 8.50 5.45
CA GLU A 231 23.68 7.87 4.95
C GLU A 231 23.67 7.62 3.43
N LEU A 232 22.48 7.60 2.82
CA LEU A 232 22.32 7.44 1.35
C LEU A 232 22.59 8.73 0.57
N PHE A 233 22.60 9.89 1.24
CA PHE A 233 22.66 11.21 0.60
C PHE A 233 23.75 12.10 1.18
N PRO A 234 25.04 11.72 1.04
CA PRO A 234 26.15 12.51 1.58
C PRO A 234 26.19 13.92 0.96
N GLY A 235 26.24 14.93 1.82
CA GLY A 235 26.24 16.36 1.43
C GLY A 235 24.85 16.98 1.31
N MET A 236 23.77 16.18 1.36
CA MET A 236 22.39 16.66 1.31
C MET A 236 21.68 16.45 2.65
N THR A 237 20.65 17.24 2.90
CA THR A 237 19.75 17.06 4.05
C THR A 237 18.46 16.35 3.59
N VAL A 238 18.15 15.22 4.21
CA VAL A 238 16.85 14.55 4.01
C VAL A 238 15.82 15.23 4.90
N THR A 239 14.83 15.88 4.30
CA THR A 239 13.77 16.60 5.01
C THR A 239 12.54 15.72 5.29
N GLY A 240 12.41 14.60 4.56
CA GLY A 240 11.35 13.61 4.79
C GLY A 240 11.56 12.36 3.96
N ILE A 241 10.95 11.27 4.42
CA ILE A 241 10.89 10.01 3.68
C ILE A 241 9.50 9.40 3.83
N TYR A 242 8.89 9.03 2.73
CA TYR A 242 7.49 8.61 2.66
C TYR A 242 7.36 7.33 1.88
N GLN A 243 6.53 6.43 2.37
CA GLN A 243 6.27 5.16 1.71
C GLN A 243 5.20 5.32 0.63
N PHE A 244 5.38 4.60 -0.47
CA PHE A 244 4.34 4.45 -1.48
C PHE A 244 4.38 3.07 -2.13
N ARG A 245 3.23 2.66 -2.64
CA ARG A 245 3.04 1.40 -3.37
C ARG A 245 2.12 1.64 -4.56
N VAL A 246 2.46 1.07 -5.71
CA VAL A 246 1.64 1.14 -6.92
C VAL A 246 1.09 -0.23 -7.23
N THR A 247 -0.23 -0.34 -7.35
CA THR A 247 -0.89 -1.52 -7.91
C THR A 247 -1.08 -1.30 -9.41
N ARG A 248 -0.67 -2.29 -10.21
CA ARG A 248 -0.72 -2.22 -11.67
C ARG A 248 -1.67 -3.24 -12.23
N ASN A 249 -2.17 -3.00 -13.42
CA ASN A 249 -2.93 -3.99 -14.18
C ASN A 249 -2.05 -5.23 -14.41
N SER A 250 -2.54 -6.39 -14.02
CA SER A 250 -1.90 -7.69 -14.26
C SER A 250 -2.72 -8.58 -15.19
N ASP A 251 -3.79 -8.04 -15.78
CA ASP A 251 -4.61 -8.77 -16.75
C ASP A 251 -3.81 -9.03 -18.03
N LEU A 252 -3.80 -10.27 -18.47
CA LEU A 252 -3.09 -10.67 -19.67
C LEU A 252 -4.04 -10.51 -20.86
N PHE A 253 -3.79 -9.50 -21.67
CA PHE A 253 -4.43 -9.41 -22.99
C PHE A 253 -3.60 -10.23 -23.98
N VAL A 254 -3.90 -11.52 -24.08
CA VAL A 254 -3.41 -12.36 -25.17
C VAL A 254 -4.52 -12.36 -26.21
N ASP A 255 -4.26 -11.77 -27.37
CA ASP A 255 -5.16 -11.85 -28.51
C ASP A 255 -5.00 -13.25 -29.12
N ASP A 256 -5.92 -14.16 -28.77
CA ASP A 256 -5.86 -15.57 -29.22
C ASP A 256 -5.93 -15.71 -30.76
N GLU A 257 -6.37 -14.68 -31.48
CA GLU A 257 -6.50 -14.71 -32.96
C GLU A 257 -5.18 -14.39 -33.68
N GLU A 258 -4.24 -13.68 -33.04
CA GLU A 258 -2.95 -13.27 -33.63
C GLU A 258 -1.76 -14.15 -33.20
N VAL A 259 -1.92 -15.07 -32.24
CA VAL A 259 -0.82 -15.80 -31.63
C VAL A 259 -0.65 -17.18 -32.22
N THR A 260 0.43 -17.39 -32.98
CA THR A 260 0.84 -18.69 -33.50
C THR A 260 1.51 -19.60 -32.46
N ASP A 261 2.11 -19.02 -31.38
CA ASP A 261 2.70 -19.76 -30.25
C ASP A 261 2.30 -19.09 -28.93
N LEU A 262 1.26 -19.62 -28.29
CA LEU A 262 0.73 -19.16 -26.98
C LEU A 262 1.80 -19.18 -25.89
N ARG A 263 2.76 -20.09 -25.93
CA ARG A 263 3.81 -20.21 -24.92
C ARG A 263 4.83 -19.07 -25.03
N GLU A 264 5.15 -18.63 -26.22
CA GLU A 264 6.10 -17.56 -26.49
C GLU A 264 5.44 -16.20 -26.22
N ALA A 265 4.18 -16.01 -26.59
CA ALA A 265 3.36 -14.86 -26.25
C ALA A 265 3.21 -14.69 -24.72
N LEU A 266 2.86 -15.76 -24.01
CA LEU A 266 2.76 -15.74 -22.54
C LEU A 266 4.09 -15.42 -21.84
N ARG A 267 5.24 -15.83 -22.40
CA ARG A 267 6.55 -15.45 -21.84
C ARG A 267 6.83 -13.95 -21.96
N GLY A 268 6.47 -13.34 -23.07
CA GLY A 268 6.57 -11.89 -23.28
C GLY A 268 5.64 -11.12 -22.31
N GLU A 269 4.40 -11.54 -22.23
CA GLU A 269 3.37 -10.93 -21.39
C GLU A 269 3.64 -11.08 -19.88
N LEU A 270 4.21 -12.20 -19.42
CA LEU A 270 4.56 -12.42 -18.01
C LEU A 270 5.59 -11.39 -17.50
N SER A 271 6.51 -10.94 -18.35
CA SER A 271 7.44 -9.86 -17.98
C SER A 271 6.76 -8.49 -17.93
N GLN A 272 5.73 -8.27 -18.75
CA GLN A 272 4.97 -7.02 -18.79
C GLN A 272 4.02 -6.85 -17.60
N ARG A 273 3.57 -7.93 -16.95
CA ARG A 273 2.72 -7.90 -15.75
C ARG A 273 3.25 -6.99 -14.64
N GLN A 274 4.56 -6.91 -14.49
CA GLN A 274 5.17 -6.08 -13.46
C GLN A 274 5.14 -4.58 -13.80
N PHE A 275 4.84 -4.23 -15.06
CA PHE A 275 4.91 -2.88 -15.60
C PHE A 275 3.64 -2.44 -16.34
N GLY A 276 2.53 -3.12 -16.15
CA GLY A 276 1.22 -2.70 -16.67
C GLY A 276 0.82 -1.30 -16.20
N ASP A 277 -0.25 -0.74 -16.77
CA ASP A 277 -0.79 0.56 -16.37
C ASP A 277 -1.04 0.60 -14.85
N ALA A 278 -0.70 1.71 -14.21
CA ALA A 278 -1.01 1.91 -12.80
C ALA A 278 -2.54 2.02 -12.60
N VAL A 279 -3.04 1.40 -11.54
CA VAL A 279 -4.48 1.36 -11.21
C VAL A 279 -4.76 2.02 -9.88
N ARG A 280 -3.87 1.84 -8.88
CA ARG A 280 -4.00 2.39 -7.53
C ARG A 280 -2.65 2.86 -7.03
N LEU A 281 -2.63 3.98 -6.32
CA LEU A 281 -1.51 4.49 -5.55
C LEU A 281 -1.87 4.43 -4.06
N GLU A 282 -1.00 3.85 -3.25
CA GLU A 282 -1.08 3.87 -1.80
C GLU A 282 0.10 4.67 -1.26
N VAL A 283 -0.18 5.58 -0.34
CA VAL A 283 0.82 6.51 0.22
C VAL A 283 0.74 6.54 1.75
N SER A 284 1.84 6.89 2.41
CA SER A 284 1.77 7.19 3.84
C SER A 284 0.96 8.48 4.09
N ASP A 285 0.18 8.49 5.17
CA ASP A 285 -0.73 9.57 5.55
C ASP A 285 -0.05 10.93 5.75
N ASN A 286 1.22 10.92 6.14
CA ASN A 286 2.04 12.12 6.37
C ASN A 286 2.79 12.61 5.11
N MET A 287 2.53 12.03 3.93
CA MET A 287 3.18 12.46 2.70
C MET A 287 2.67 13.86 2.28
N PRO A 288 3.56 14.83 1.97
CA PRO A 288 3.14 16.14 1.48
C PRO A 288 2.30 16.05 0.21
N GLU A 289 1.25 16.87 0.12
CA GLU A 289 0.33 16.89 -1.03
C GLU A 289 1.05 17.08 -2.38
N GLU A 290 2.10 17.91 -2.42
CA GLU A 290 2.90 18.13 -3.63
C GLU A 290 3.60 16.86 -4.11
N VAL A 291 4.05 16.01 -3.17
CA VAL A 291 4.70 14.72 -3.46
C VAL A 291 3.64 13.71 -3.93
N VAL A 292 2.48 13.67 -3.29
CA VAL A 292 1.35 12.84 -3.72
C VAL A 292 0.93 13.22 -5.15
N HIS A 293 0.75 14.52 -5.41
CA HIS A 293 0.37 15.01 -6.73
C HIS A 293 1.40 14.66 -7.81
N ARG A 294 2.70 14.75 -7.46
CA ARG A 294 3.78 14.31 -8.35
C ARG A 294 3.68 12.83 -8.67
N LEU A 295 3.48 11.96 -7.67
CA LEU A 295 3.32 10.53 -7.88
C LEU A 295 2.08 10.19 -8.74
N LEU A 296 0.94 10.85 -8.48
CA LEU A 296 -0.27 10.68 -9.28
C LEU A 296 -0.03 11.04 -10.75
N THR A 297 0.62 12.18 -11.01
CA THR A 297 0.96 12.63 -12.36
C THR A 297 1.87 11.64 -13.09
N GLU A 298 2.96 11.19 -12.44
CA GLU A 298 3.91 10.25 -13.02
C GLU A 298 3.29 8.89 -13.34
N HIS A 299 2.31 8.47 -12.55
CA HIS A 299 1.60 7.22 -12.77
C HIS A 299 0.30 7.36 -13.57
N ARG A 300 -0.05 8.59 -14.03
CA ARG A 300 -1.29 8.90 -14.76
C ARG A 300 -2.54 8.48 -13.98
N LEU A 301 -2.52 8.72 -12.68
CA LEU A 301 -3.60 8.45 -11.75
C LEU A 301 -4.28 9.76 -11.32
N THR A 302 -5.46 9.63 -10.72
CA THR A 302 -6.25 10.73 -10.16
C THR A 302 -6.34 10.58 -8.63
N GLU A 303 -6.84 11.60 -7.94
CA GLU A 303 -7.06 11.54 -6.48
C GLU A 303 -7.98 10.38 -6.07
N LYS A 304 -8.93 9.98 -6.92
CA LYS A 304 -9.82 8.83 -6.68
C LYS A 304 -9.07 7.48 -6.65
N ASP A 305 -7.87 7.44 -7.19
CA ASP A 305 -7.01 6.25 -7.23
C ASP A 305 -6.00 6.22 -6.06
N CYS A 306 -6.02 7.24 -5.18
CA CYS A 306 -5.12 7.39 -4.03
C CYS A 306 -5.76 6.84 -2.74
N TYR A 307 -4.98 6.10 -1.94
CA TYR A 307 -5.39 5.40 -0.72
C TYR A 307 -4.34 5.54 0.37
#